data_a3d707c8bec0569573e841c0e96a30bd
#
_entry.id   a3d707c8bec0569573e841c0e96a30bd
#
_cell.length_a   1.000
_cell.length_b   1.000
_cell.length_c   1.000
_cell.angle_alpha   90.00
_cell.angle_beta   90.00
_cell.angle_gamma   90.00
#
_symmetry.space_group_name_H-M   'P 1'
#
loop_
_entity.id
_entity.type
_entity.pdbx_description
1 polymer ?
#
loop_
_entity_poly.entity_id
_entity_poly.type
_entity_poly.pdbx_seq_one_letter_code
_entity_poly.pdbx_strand_id
1 'polypeptide(L)'
;EFLTAEALPPETSLFAAAHHLGLLAAALDMERLIAESELPADAPVLAHNALASYFAAALIMPYEPFLKACRDMRYDIERIGRRFRVSFEQVCHRMTTLQRPGQAGIPLHLVRTDIAGNISKRFSLSGIHIPRHSGACPRWNVYGAFLQQGQINVQISQMPEGQRYFC
;
A
#
# COMPACT_ATOMS: atom_id res chain seq x y z
N GLU A 1 9.24 -11.72 -23.73
CA GLU A 1 10.41 -10.91 -23.38
C GLU A 1 9.95 -9.76 -22.47
N PHE A 2 10.65 -9.53 -21.34
CA PHE A 2 10.34 -8.45 -20.42
C PHE A 2 11.41 -7.36 -20.56
N LEU A 3 11.00 -6.16 -20.98
CA LEU A 3 11.88 -5.03 -21.16
C LEU A 3 11.54 -3.94 -20.14
N THR A 4 12.55 -3.38 -19.51
CA THR A 4 12.42 -2.22 -18.61
C THR A 4 13.25 -1.07 -19.13
N ALA A 5 12.79 0.17 -18.87
CA ALA A 5 13.59 1.33 -19.17
C ALA A 5 14.83 1.39 -18.26
N GLU A 6 16.00 1.63 -18.83
CA GLU A 6 17.28 1.68 -18.10
C GLU A 6 17.30 2.78 -17.00
N ALA A 7 16.53 3.84 -17.20
CA ALA A 7 16.44 4.97 -16.28
C ALA A 7 15.54 4.71 -15.04
N LEU A 8 14.87 3.54 -14.95
CA LEU A 8 14.02 3.23 -13.79
C LEU A 8 14.86 2.87 -12.57
N PRO A 9 14.45 3.34 -11.37
CA PRO A 9 15.07 2.89 -10.13
C PRO A 9 15.02 1.36 -10.00
N PRO A 10 16.06 0.72 -9.45
CA PRO A 10 16.12 -0.74 -9.33
C PRO A 10 14.92 -1.37 -8.61
N GLU A 11 14.41 -0.72 -7.57
CA GLU A 11 13.22 -1.17 -6.84
C GLU A 11 11.94 -1.12 -7.68
N THR A 12 11.85 -0.16 -8.61
CA THR A 12 10.74 -0.06 -9.56
C THR A 12 10.80 -1.16 -10.61
N SER A 13 11.99 -1.40 -11.16
CA SER A 13 12.22 -2.47 -12.14
C SER A 13 11.97 -3.86 -11.55
N LEU A 14 12.44 -4.10 -10.32
CA LEU A 14 12.20 -5.33 -9.59
C LEU A 14 10.71 -5.57 -9.34
N PHE A 15 10.00 -4.52 -8.92
CA PHE A 15 8.56 -4.61 -8.68
C PHE A 15 7.78 -4.87 -9.97
N ALA A 16 8.14 -4.20 -11.06
CA ALA A 16 7.51 -4.41 -12.36
C ALA A 16 7.73 -5.84 -12.87
N ALA A 17 8.94 -6.39 -12.73
CA ALA A 17 9.24 -7.78 -13.07
C ALA A 17 8.42 -8.78 -12.23
N ALA A 18 8.35 -8.56 -10.91
CA ALA A 18 7.55 -9.38 -10.00
C ALA A 18 6.04 -9.28 -10.29
N HIS A 19 5.55 -8.10 -10.66
CA HIS A 19 4.17 -7.88 -11.08
C HIS A 19 3.84 -8.67 -12.36
N HIS A 20 4.71 -8.57 -13.36
CA HIS A 20 4.54 -9.32 -14.60
C HIS A 20 4.60 -10.84 -14.38
N LEU A 21 5.52 -11.29 -13.52
CA LEU A 21 5.56 -12.70 -13.11
C LEU A 21 4.25 -13.14 -12.46
N GLY A 22 3.64 -12.29 -11.61
CA GLY A 22 2.33 -12.56 -11.00
C GLY A 22 1.23 -12.77 -12.03
N LEU A 23 1.18 -11.91 -13.06
CA LEU A 23 0.21 -12.03 -14.15
C LEU A 23 0.36 -13.35 -14.94
N LEU A 24 1.56 -13.91 -15.01
CA LEU A 24 1.82 -15.19 -15.70
C LEU A 24 1.62 -16.38 -14.77
N ALA A 25 2.20 -16.34 -13.58
CA ALA A 25 2.27 -17.52 -12.69
C ALA A 25 0.98 -17.74 -11.88
N ALA A 26 0.21 -16.69 -11.59
CA ALA A 26 -0.99 -16.73 -10.78
C ALA A 26 -2.27 -16.35 -11.56
N ALA A 27 -2.25 -16.38 -12.90
CA ALA A 27 -3.36 -15.97 -13.74
C ALA A 27 -4.66 -16.69 -13.39
N LEU A 28 -4.65 -18.03 -13.31
CA LEU A 28 -5.83 -18.84 -13.01
C LEU A 28 -6.38 -18.59 -11.60
N ASP A 29 -5.51 -18.38 -10.62
CA ASP A 29 -5.93 -18.06 -9.25
C ASP A 29 -6.56 -16.67 -9.18
N MET A 30 -6.00 -15.70 -9.93
CA MET A 30 -6.58 -14.36 -10.03
C MET A 30 -7.94 -14.38 -10.71
N GLU A 31 -8.10 -15.10 -11.82
CA GLU A 31 -9.38 -15.26 -12.52
C GLU A 31 -10.44 -15.89 -11.61
N ARG A 32 -10.07 -16.93 -10.85
CA ARG A 32 -10.98 -17.56 -9.89
C ARG A 32 -11.42 -16.58 -8.80
N LEU A 33 -10.49 -15.86 -8.18
CA LEU A 33 -10.80 -14.88 -7.13
C LEU A 33 -11.70 -13.75 -7.65
N ILE A 34 -11.49 -13.31 -8.89
CA ILE A 34 -12.29 -12.28 -9.52
C ILE A 34 -13.71 -12.81 -9.82
N ALA A 35 -13.81 -14.04 -10.33
CA ALA A 35 -15.11 -14.66 -10.64
C ALA A 35 -15.95 -14.94 -9.38
N GLU A 36 -15.30 -15.26 -8.24
CA GLU A 36 -15.95 -15.45 -6.94
C GLU A 36 -16.36 -14.11 -6.27
N SER A 37 -15.92 -12.96 -6.83
CA SER A 37 -16.16 -11.64 -6.26
C SER A 37 -17.32 -10.94 -6.99
N GLU A 38 -18.22 -10.31 -6.24
CA GLU A 38 -19.29 -9.46 -6.80
C GLU A 38 -18.71 -8.09 -7.23
N LEU A 39 -17.99 -8.06 -8.34
CA LEU A 39 -17.37 -6.85 -8.87
C LEU A 39 -18.26 -6.16 -9.92
N PRO A 40 -18.25 -4.81 -9.99
CA PRO A 40 -18.83 -4.08 -11.12
C PRO A 40 -18.20 -4.51 -12.46
N ALA A 41 -18.93 -4.36 -13.54
CA ALA A 41 -18.55 -4.87 -14.88
C ALA A 41 -17.21 -4.31 -15.41
N ASP A 42 -16.82 -3.13 -14.99
CA ASP A 42 -15.58 -2.43 -15.36
C ASP A 42 -14.39 -2.70 -14.40
N ALA A 43 -14.64 -3.37 -13.29
CA ALA A 43 -13.64 -3.61 -12.26
C ALA A 43 -12.68 -4.81 -12.49
N PRO A 44 -12.96 -5.84 -13.30
CA PRO A 44 -12.07 -7.01 -13.44
C PRO A 44 -10.64 -6.66 -13.85
N VAL A 45 -10.44 -5.74 -14.78
CA VAL A 45 -9.10 -5.31 -15.23
C VAL A 45 -8.33 -4.64 -14.08
N LEU A 46 -8.99 -3.81 -13.30
CA LEU A 46 -8.40 -3.18 -12.12
C LEU A 46 -8.07 -4.20 -11.04
N ALA A 47 -8.94 -5.20 -10.86
CA ALA A 47 -8.74 -6.30 -9.92
C ALA A 47 -7.53 -7.15 -10.29
N HIS A 48 -7.35 -7.52 -11.57
CA HIS A 48 -6.14 -8.21 -12.04
C HIS A 48 -4.86 -7.44 -11.71
N ASN A 49 -4.82 -6.15 -12.01
CA ASN A 49 -3.67 -5.30 -11.69
C ASN A 49 -3.42 -5.18 -10.18
N ALA A 50 -4.48 -5.11 -9.38
CA ALA A 50 -4.37 -5.06 -7.93
C ALA A 50 -3.82 -6.37 -7.35
N LEU A 51 -4.33 -7.52 -7.82
CA LEU A 51 -3.87 -8.85 -7.41
C LEU A 51 -2.42 -9.11 -7.84
N ALA A 52 -2.03 -8.71 -9.06
CA ALA A 52 -0.65 -8.80 -9.53
C ALA A 52 0.30 -7.92 -8.70
N SER A 53 -0.15 -6.73 -8.32
CA SER A 53 0.61 -5.85 -7.40
C SER A 53 0.73 -6.45 -6.00
N TYR A 54 -0.32 -7.10 -5.50
CA TYR A 54 -0.29 -7.84 -4.24
C TYR A 54 0.70 -9.01 -4.30
N PHE A 55 0.67 -9.79 -5.38
CA PHE A 55 1.61 -10.89 -5.63
C PHE A 55 3.05 -10.38 -5.62
N ALA A 56 3.34 -9.31 -6.39
CA ALA A 56 4.68 -8.71 -6.43
C ALA A 56 5.16 -8.27 -5.05
N ALA A 57 4.31 -7.59 -4.30
CA ALA A 57 4.64 -7.18 -2.93
C ALA A 57 4.88 -8.38 -2.01
N ALA A 58 4.09 -9.45 -2.14
CA ALA A 58 4.24 -10.66 -1.34
C ALA A 58 5.51 -11.46 -1.69
N LEU A 59 5.90 -11.46 -2.96
CA LEU A 59 7.13 -12.10 -3.43
C LEU A 59 8.38 -11.38 -2.93
N ILE A 60 8.42 -10.05 -3.05
CA ILE A 60 9.58 -9.22 -2.66
C ILE A 60 9.67 -9.07 -1.14
N MET A 61 8.53 -8.96 -0.47
CA MET A 61 8.39 -8.83 0.98
C MET A 61 7.57 -9.98 1.56
N PRO A 62 8.14 -11.20 1.69
CA PRO A 62 7.43 -12.37 2.20
C PRO A 62 6.85 -12.11 3.59
N TYR A 63 5.69 -12.67 3.90
CA TYR A 63 4.86 -12.30 5.04
C TYR A 63 5.61 -12.34 6.37
N GLU A 64 6.15 -13.49 6.74
CA GLU A 64 6.78 -13.69 8.06
C GLU A 64 8.08 -12.89 8.24
N PRO A 65 9.04 -12.90 7.29
CA PRO A 65 10.24 -12.08 7.37
C PRO A 65 9.92 -10.58 7.42
N PHE A 66 8.90 -10.15 6.67
CA PHE A 66 8.49 -8.74 6.63
C PHE A 66 7.81 -8.32 7.94
N LEU A 67 6.86 -9.11 8.45
CA LEU A 67 6.21 -8.85 9.75
C LEU A 67 7.24 -8.81 10.89
N LYS A 68 8.18 -9.78 10.89
CA LYS A 68 9.28 -9.79 11.87
C LYS A 68 10.11 -8.50 11.78
N ALA A 69 10.48 -8.09 10.57
CA ALA A 69 11.24 -6.85 10.37
C ALA A 69 10.46 -5.61 10.84
N CYS A 70 9.15 -5.55 10.57
CA CYS A 70 8.30 -4.47 11.06
C CYS A 70 8.35 -4.37 12.59
N ARG A 71 8.24 -5.48 13.30
CA ARG A 71 8.29 -5.53 14.77
C ARG A 71 9.67 -5.20 15.32
N ASP A 72 10.72 -5.82 14.80
CA ASP A 72 12.11 -5.64 15.25
C ASP A 72 12.58 -4.18 15.04
N MET A 73 12.16 -3.56 13.95
CA MET A 73 12.51 -2.18 13.58
C MET A 73 11.46 -1.15 14.04
N ARG A 74 10.47 -1.55 14.84
CA ARG A 74 9.41 -0.66 15.36
C ARG A 74 8.70 0.12 14.26
N TYR A 75 8.45 -0.54 13.12
CA TYR A 75 7.79 0.05 11.93
C TYR A 75 8.53 1.25 11.32
N ASP A 76 9.86 1.32 11.49
CA ASP A 76 10.71 2.29 10.79
C ASP A 76 10.73 1.99 9.29
N ILE A 77 9.95 2.76 8.54
CA ILE A 77 9.68 2.52 7.12
C ILE A 77 10.96 2.60 6.29
N GLU A 78 11.85 3.56 6.58
CA GLU A 78 13.10 3.72 5.82
C GLU A 78 14.05 2.54 6.02
N ARG A 79 14.23 2.09 7.27
CA ARG A 79 15.09 0.94 7.58
C ARG A 79 14.55 -0.34 6.96
N ILE A 80 13.22 -0.53 7.00
CA ILE A 80 12.56 -1.66 6.36
C ILE A 80 12.73 -1.59 4.84
N GLY A 81 12.53 -0.42 4.24
CA GLY A 81 12.74 -0.20 2.80
C GLY A 81 14.16 -0.56 2.35
N ARG A 82 15.17 -0.13 3.08
CA ARG A 82 16.58 -0.48 2.82
C ARG A 82 16.83 -1.98 2.93
N ARG A 83 16.23 -2.65 3.94
CA ARG A 83 16.41 -4.09 4.14
C ARG A 83 15.85 -4.91 2.98
N PHE A 84 14.66 -4.55 2.48
CA PHE A 84 13.98 -5.28 1.39
C PHE A 84 14.28 -4.69 0.00
N ARG A 85 15.03 -3.59 -0.09
CA ARG A 85 15.34 -2.87 -1.33
C ARG A 85 14.07 -2.46 -2.08
N VAL A 86 13.16 -1.83 -1.35
CA VAL A 86 11.87 -1.36 -1.85
C VAL A 86 11.65 0.10 -1.48
N SER A 87 10.76 0.77 -2.22
CA SER A 87 10.44 2.17 -1.96
C SER A 87 9.63 2.36 -0.67
N PHE A 88 9.63 3.58 -0.16
CA PHE A 88 8.82 3.99 0.99
C PHE A 88 7.34 3.61 0.81
N GLU A 89 6.77 3.91 -0.36
CA GLU A 89 5.38 3.60 -0.68
C GLU A 89 5.11 2.09 -0.70
N GLN A 90 6.04 1.29 -1.24
CA GLN A 90 5.91 -0.17 -1.28
C GLN A 90 5.89 -0.77 0.13
N VAL A 91 6.73 -0.26 1.04
CA VAL A 91 6.71 -0.66 2.47
C VAL A 91 5.37 -0.31 3.11
N CYS A 92 4.92 0.94 2.97
CA CYS A 92 3.64 1.38 3.55
C CYS A 92 2.47 0.54 3.05
N HIS A 93 2.41 0.30 1.74
CA HIS A 93 1.36 -0.54 1.15
C HIS A 93 1.44 -1.97 1.68
N ARG A 94 2.63 -2.59 1.72
CA ARG A 94 2.79 -3.94 2.24
C ARG A 94 2.38 -4.06 3.71
N MET A 95 2.67 -3.06 4.54
CA MET A 95 2.24 -3.02 5.94
C MET A 95 0.72 -3.11 6.08
N THR A 96 -0.07 -2.48 5.18
CA THR A 96 -1.53 -2.55 5.23
C THR A 96 -2.07 -3.96 4.97
N THR A 97 -1.28 -4.84 4.36
CA THR A 97 -1.68 -6.22 4.01
C THR A 97 -1.33 -7.26 5.08
N LEU A 98 -0.73 -6.85 6.21
CA LEU A 98 -0.36 -7.74 7.30
C LEU A 98 -1.58 -8.08 8.19
N GLN A 99 -2.54 -8.83 7.65
CA GLN A 99 -3.84 -9.11 8.29
C GLN A 99 -4.12 -10.61 8.51
N ARG A 100 -3.08 -11.47 8.44
CA ARG A 100 -3.27 -12.91 8.67
C ARG A 100 -3.76 -13.16 10.11
N PRO A 101 -4.85 -13.92 10.32
CA PRO A 101 -5.33 -14.26 11.65
C PRO A 101 -4.22 -14.88 12.54
N GLY A 102 -4.11 -14.40 13.76
CA GLY A 102 -3.07 -14.84 14.72
C GLY A 102 -1.66 -14.29 14.47
N GLN A 103 -1.41 -13.67 13.32
CA GLN A 103 -0.11 -13.09 12.95
C GLN A 103 -0.27 -11.70 12.31
N ALA A 104 -1.24 -10.92 12.74
CA ALA A 104 -1.46 -9.59 12.20
C ALA A 104 -0.37 -8.59 12.63
N GLY A 105 -0.11 -7.62 11.77
CA GLY A 105 0.60 -6.39 12.10
C GLY A 105 -0.29 -5.41 12.85
N ILE A 106 0.19 -4.17 13.05
CA ILE A 106 -0.67 -3.09 13.55
C ILE A 106 -1.70 -2.73 12.47
N PRO A 107 -2.94 -2.37 12.84
CA PRO A 107 -3.95 -1.93 11.87
C PRO A 107 -3.57 -0.56 11.32
N LEU A 108 -3.27 -0.50 10.03
CA LEU A 108 -2.85 0.71 9.34
C LEU A 108 -3.86 1.10 8.26
N HIS A 109 -3.90 2.39 7.97
CA HIS A 109 -4.49 2.92 6.75
C HIS A 109 -3.43 3.69 5.95
N LEU A 110 -3.59 3.72 4.65
CA LEU A 110 -2.71 4.42 3.73
C LEU A 110 -3.53 5.27 2.76
N VAL A 111 -3.21 6.54 2.69
CA VAL A 111 -3.79 7.50 1.74
C VAL A 111 -2.65 8.19 1.01
N ARG A 112 -2.72 8.22 -0.33
CA ARG A 112 -1.82 9.02 -1.15
C ARG A 112 -2.61 10.14 -1.81
N THR A 113 -2.17 11.37 -1.58
CA THR A 113 -2.79 12.56 -2.14
C THR A 113 -1.78 13.37 -2.94
N ASP A 114 -2.27 14.20 -3.85
CA ASP A 114 -1.50 15.28 -4.45
C ASP A 114 -1.69 16.59 -3.66
N ILE A 115 -0.99 17.65 -4.10
CA ILE A 115 -1.06 18.99 -3.46
C ILE A 115 -2.46 19.61 -3.55
N ALA A 116 -3.26 19.22 -4.53
CA ALA A 116 -4.66 19.69 -4.66
C ALA A 116 -5.62 18.90 -3.76
N GLY A 117 -5.13 17.88 -3.05
CA GLY A 117 -5.92 17.05 -2.16
C GLY A 117 -6.64 15.88 -2.85
N ASN A 118 -6.35 15.61 -4.13
CA ASN A 118 -6.92 14.47 -4.82
C ASN A 118 -6.33 13.16 -4.25
N ILE A 119 -7.20 12.21 -3.93
CA ILE A 119 -6.79 10.91 -3.39
C ILE A 119 -6.55 9.94 -4.53
N SER A 120 -5.30 9.55 -4.74
CA SER A 120 -4.89 8.61 -5.79
C SER A 120 -4.76 7.16 -5.31
N LYS A 121 -4.49 6.92 -4.03
CA LYS A 121 -4.50 5.60 -3.40
C LYS A 121 -5.16 5.67 -2.03
N ARG A 122 -5.88 4.61 -1.69
CA ARG A 122 -6.61 4.52 -0.42
C ARG A 122 -6.73 3.06 -0.01
N PHE A 123 -6.16 2.74 1.14
CA PHE A 123 -6.27 1.45 1.80
C PHE A 123 -6.64 1.70 3.26
N SER A 124 -7.79 1.22 3.69
CA SER A 124 -8.25 1.36 5.07
C SER A 124 -8.60 0.00 5.64
N LEU A 125 -7.73 -0.50 6.50
CA LEU A 125 -7.94 -1.70 7.30
C LEU A 125 -8.08 -1.38 8.79
N SER A 126 -7.96 -0.10 9.14
CA SER A 126 -8.10 0.41 10.52
C SER A 126 -9.52 0.82 10.88
N GLY A 127 -10.49 0.65 9.97
CA GLY A 127 -11.88 1.08 10.16
C GLY A 127 -12.15 2.57 9.92
N ILE A 128 -11.13 3.37 9.62
CA ILE A 128 -11.34 4.79 9.26
C ILE A 128 -12.11 4.90 7.94
N HIS A 129 -13.20 5.66 7.97
CA HIS A 129 -13.95 5.96 6.74
C HIS A 129 -13.25 7.07 5.96
N ILE A 130 -12.72 6.72 4.79
CA ILE A 130 -12.13 7.68 3.84
C ILE A 130 -13.08 7.81 2.66
N PRO A 131 -13.69 9.00 2.45
CA PRO A 131 -14.69 9.20 1.38
C PRO A 131 -14.16 8.83 -0.01
N ARG A 132 -15.04 8.29 -0.85
CA ARG A 132 -14.66 7.87 -2.22
C ARG A 132 -14.58 9.02 -3.21
N HIS A 133 -15.38 10.05 -2.99
CA HIS A 133 -15.63 11.13 -3.97
C HIS A 133 -15.34 12.53 -3.41
N SER A 134 -14.56 12.64 -2.36
CA SER A 134 -14.10 13.93 -1.82
C SER A 134 -12.58 13.96 -1.72
N GLY A 135 -12.03 15.15 -1.76
CA GLY A 135 -10.61 15.39 -1.49
C GLY A 135 -10.22 15.08 -0.05
N ALA A 136 -8.92 15.17 0.25
CA ALA A 136 -8.40 15.05 1.60
C ALA A 136 -9.00 16.15 2.50
N CYS A 137 -9.29 15.78 3.75
CA CYS A 137 -9.80 16.75 4.73
C CYS A 137 -8.80 17.90 4.91
N PRO A 138 -9.23 19.19 4.85
CA PRO A 138 -8.32 20.32 4.99
C PRO A 138 -7.58 20.37 6.34
N ARG A 139 -8.06 19.63 7.34
CA ARG A 139 -7.43 19.52 8.66
C ARG A 139 -6.37 18.41 8.77
N TRP A 140 -6.16 17.62 7.71
CA TRP A 140 -5.14 16.61 7.72
C TRP A 140 -3.74 17.22 7.56
N ASN A 141 -2.76 16.59 8.19
CA ASN A 141 -1.34 17.00 8.12
C ASN A 141 -0.74 16.85 6.71
N VAL A 142 -1.44 16.19 5.79
CA VAL A 142 -1.02 15.99 4.40
C VAL A 142 -0.65 17.29 3.69
N TYR A 143 -1.37 18.38 3.95
CA TYR A 143 -1.03 19.68 3.36
C TYR A 143 0.24 20.29 3.94
N GLY A 144 0.48 20.09 5.23
CA GLY A 144 1.73 20.47 5.89
C GLY A 144 2.95 19.73 5.34
N ALA A 145 2.77 18.48 4.91
CA ALA A 145 3.83 17.68 4.32
C ALA A 145 4.37 18.24 3.00
N PHE A 146 3.53 18.92 2.20
CA PHE A 146 3.99 19.60 0.97
C PHE A 146 4.82 20.86 1.28
N LEU A 147 4.61 21.49 2.43
CA LEU A 147 5.37 22.67 2.87
C LEU A 147 6.69 22.29 3.57
N GLN A 148 6.77 21.08 4.11
CA GLN A 148 7.92 20.57 4.87
C GLN A 148 8.42 19.26 4.26
N GLN A 149 8.96 19.35 3.06
CA GLN A 149 9.47 18.19 2.34
C GLN A 149 10.62 17.51 3.10
N GLY A 150 10.63 16.17 3.08
CA GLY A 150 11.64 15.35 3.78
C GLY A 150 11.39 15.18 5.29
N GLN A 151 10.27 15.68 5.81
CA GLN A 151 9.87 15.47 7.21
C GLN A 151 8.57 14.67 7.28
N ILE A 152 8.50 13.75 8.25
CA ILE A 152 7.27 13.00 8.56
C ILE A 152 6.56 13.77 9.68
N ASN A 153 5.49 14.46 9.33
CA ASN A 153 4.66 15.17 10.29
C ASN A 153 3.68 14.21 10.97
N VAL A 154 3.53 14.36 12.26
CA VAL A 154 2.66 13.50 13.08
C VAL A 154 1.42 14.27 13.50
N GLN A 155 0.25 13.64 13.40
CA GLN A 155 -1.03 14.19 13.85
C GLN A 155 -1.86 13.12 14.57
N ILE A 156 -2.57 13.50 15.62
CA ILE A 156 -3.65 12.72 16.20
C ILE A 156 -4.97 13.30 15.69
N SER A 157 -5.69 12.49 14.91
CA SER A 157 -7.01 12.87 14.37
C SER A 157 -8.11 12.20 15.16
N GLN A 158 -9.10 12.95 15.63
CA GLN A 158 -10.30 12.42 16.29
C GLN A 158 -11.49 12.53 15.34
N MET A 159 -12.16 11.40 15.15
CA MET A 159 -13.39 11.33 14.35
C MET A 159 -14.60 11.79 15.19
N PRO A 160 -15.71 12.19 14.54
CA PRO A 160 -16.92 12.61 15.24
C PRO A 160 -17.44 11.58 16.26
N GLU A 161 -17.28 10.30 15.97
CA GLU A 161 -17.67 9.18 16.84
C GLU A 161 -16.71 8.96 18.04
N GLY A 162 -15.67 9.80 18.16
CA GLY A 162 -14.71 9.77 19.27
C GLY A 162 -13.49 8.90 19.03
N GLN A 163 -13.43 8.10 17.95
CA GLN A 163 -12.26 7.30 17.62
C GLN A 163 -11.07 8.19 17.29
N ARG A 164 -9.87 7.80 17.74
CA ARG A 164 -8.62 8.52 17.52
C ARG A 164 -7.69 7.70 16.64
N TYR A 165 -7.06 8.38 15.69
CA TYR A 165 -6.06 7.83 14.78
C TYR A 165 -4.76 8.61 14.87
N PHE A 166 -3.66 7.87 14.89
CA PHE A 166 -2.31 8.42 14.78
C PHE A 166 -1.95 8.45 13.28
N CYS A 167 -1.68 9.62 12.72
CA CYS A 167 -1.41 9.85 11.30
C CYS A 167 -0.04 10.49 11.11
#